data_3a689237b144916f6f39903f9759aaa8
#
_entry.id   3a689237b144916f6f39903f9759aaa8
#
_cell.length_a   1.000
_cell.length_b   1.000
_cell.length_c   1.000
_cell.angle_alpha   90.00
_cell.angle_beta   90.00
_cell.angle_gamma   90.00
#
_symmetry.space_group_name_H-M   'P 1'
#
loop_
_entity.id
_entity.type
_entity.pdbx_description
1 polymer ?
#
loop_
_entity_poly.entity_id
_entity_poly.type
_entity_poly.pdbx_seq_one_letter_code
_entity_poly.pdbx_strand_id
1 'polypeptide(L)'
;WFPKNYNMQYDYVTSLLIEGNNIFAGTTGGVYLSTDNGTSWTLKNNGLTSNFIHIISLAANGNNIFAVSRYEGVFVSSDSGESWSGRNEGLLHSFISSLAILDDNMYAGGLSWVYISTDSGLSWTGLSNLPWSGADIISVFLKIENNIFAGTNKGIFLSNDKGKSWVLKDNGLTNTNVLSLLI
;
A
#
# COMPACT_ATOMS: atom_id res chain seq x y z
N TRP A 1 -22.10 6.42 -16.16
CA TRP A 1 -20.79 5.81 -16.00
C TRP A 1 -20.53 4.84 -17.12
N PHE A 2 -19.35 4.93 -17.76
CA PHE A 2 -18.92 3.98 -18.79
C PHE A 2 -17.66 3.27 -18.31
N PRO A 3 -17.51 1.95 -18.52
CA PRO A 3 -16.28 1.24 -18.19
C PRO A 3 -15.07 1.85 -18.92
N LYS A 4 -13.95 1.96 -18.23
CA LYS A 4 -12.67 2.48 -18.73
C LYS A 4 -11.58 1.43 -18.55
N ASN A 5 -11.82 0.20 -19.03
CA ASN A 5 -10.93 -0.95 -18.83
C ASN A 5 -10.49 -1.60 -20.16
N TYR A 6 -10.52 -0.85 -21.25
CA TYR A 6 -10.07 -1.37 -22.56
C TYR A 6 -8.60 -1.82 -22.51
N ASN A 7 -8.35 -3.04 -22.97
CA ASN A 7 -7.07 -3.75 -22.90
C ASN A 7 -6.61 -4.19 -21.50
N MET A 8 -7.43 -4.11 -20.47
CA MET A 8 -7.13 -4.77 -19.19
C MET A 8 -7.58 -6.23 -19.26
N GLN A 9 -6.65 -7.15 -19.16
CA GLN A 9 -6.93 -8.60 -19.13
C GLN A 9 -7.46 -9.04 -17.76
N TYR A 10 -7.09 -8.30 -16.69
CA TYR A 10 -7.47 -8.58 -15.30
C TYR A 10 -8.31 -7.43 -14.77
N ASP A 11 -9.59 -7.70 -14.48
CA ASP A 11 -10.59 -6.68 -14.17
C ASP A 11 -10.63 -6.24 -12.69
N TYR A 12 -10.00 -6.99 -11.79
CA TYR A 12 -9.99 -6.63 -10.37
C TYR A 12 -8.95 -5.54 -10.11
N VAL A 13 -9.37 -4.29 -10.20
CA VAL A 13 -8.60 -3.12 -9.78
C VAL A 13 -8.70 -2.97 -8.27
N THR A 14 -7.58 -2.98 -7.60
CA THR A 14 -7.45 -2.93 -6.13
C THR A 14 -6.95 -1.58 -5.65
N SER A 15 -6.21 -0.87 -6.50
CA SER A 15 -5.62 0.43 -6.18
C SER A 15 -5.48 1.27 -7.44
N LEU A 16 -5.67 2.59 -7.29
CA LEU A 16 -5.40 3.59 -8.32
C LEU A 16 -4.42 4.62 -7.78
N LEU A 17 -3.50 5.05 -8.64
CA LEU A 17 -2.55 6.12 -8.37
C LEU A 17 -2.52 7.07 -9.56
N ILE A 18 -2.60 8.37 -9.31
CA ILE A 18 -2.42 9.41 -10.32
C ILE A 18 -1.08 10.08 -10.07
N GLU A 19 -0.22 10.07 -11.08
CA GLU A 19 1.08 10.74 -11.06
C GLU A 19 1.23 11.59 -12.33
N GLY A 20 1.15 12.91 -12.17
CA GLY A 20 1.05 13.83 -13.31
C GLY A 20 -0.18 13.53 -14.18
N ASN A 21 0.03 13.22 -15.45
CA ASN A 21 -1.02 12.84 -16.41
C ASN A 21 -1.22 11.31 -16.50
N ASN A 22 -0.45 10.55 -15.75
CA ASN A 22 -0.48 9.09 -15.78
C ASN A 22 -1.43 8.54 -14.73
N ILE A 23 -2.18 7.50 -15.08
CA ILE A 23 -2.99 6.74 -14.14
C ILE A 23 -2.44 5.33 -14.07
N PHE A 24 -2.04 4.92 -12.87
CA PHE A 24 -1.61 3.55 -12.60
C PHE A 24 -2.74 2.79 -11.91
N ALA A 25 -2.99 1.57 -12.36
CA ALA A 25 -3.94 0.66 -11.75
C ALA A 25 -3.23 -0.60 -11.26
N GLY A 26 -3.26 -0.81 -9.94
CA GLY A 26 -2.87 -2.08 -9.32
C GLY A 26 -4.00 -3.08 -9.46
N THR A 27 -3.69 -4.27 -9.93
CA THR A 27 -4.68 -5.32 -10.19
C THR A 27 -4.22 -6.68 -9.68
N THR A 28 -5.09 -7.67 -9.75
CA THR A 28 -4.74 -9.09 -9.49
C THR A 28 -3.76 -9.69 -10.49
N GLY A 29 -3.46 -9.00 -11.59
CA GLY A 29 -2.51 -9.44 -12.62
C GLY A 29 -1.30 -8.52 -12.81
N GLY A 30 -1.14 -7.51 -11.94
CA GLY A 30 -0.01 -6.59 -11.96
C GLY A 30 -0.39 -5.12 -12.02
N VAL A 31 0.50 -4.32 -12.57
CA VAL A 31 0.33 -2.87 -12.72
C VAL A 31 0.00 -2.54 -14.17
N TYR A 32 -1.05 -1.77 -14.37
CA TYR A 32 -1.38 -1.16 -15.66
C TYR A 32 -1.16 0.34 -15.62
N LEU A 33 -0.74 0.89 -16.74
CA LEU A 33 -0.57 2.33 -16.97
C LEU A 33 -1.52 2.79 -18.06
N SER A 34 -2.22 3.89 -17.80
CA SER A 34 -2.92 4.70 -18.80
C SER A 34 -2.29 6.09 -18.87
N THR A 35 -2.05 6.56 -20.11
CA THR A 35 -1.57 7.91 -20.42
C THR A 35 -2.62 8.76 -21.16
N ASP A 36 -3.86 8.23 -21.27
CA ASP A 36 -4.96 8.82 -22.03
C ASP A 36 -6.27 8.92 -21.21
N ASN A 37 -6.14 9.24 -19.91
CA ASN A 37 -7.25 9.36 -18.95
C ASN A 37 -8.12 8.09 -18.85
N GLY A 38 -7.47 6.93 -18.83
CA GLY A 38 -8.12 5.64 -18.66
C GLY A 38 -8.81 5.13 -19.93
N THR A 39 -8.56 5.73 -21.09
CA THR A 39 -9.16 5.27 -22.34
C THR A 39 -8.55 3.94 -22.79
N SER A 40 -7.22 3.79 -22.61
CA SER A 40 -6.52 2.52 -22.82
C SER A 40 -5.50 2.25 -21.73
N TRP A 41 -5.12 0.97 -21.58
CA TRP A 41 -4.23 0.51 -20.54
C TRP A 41 -3.13 -0.39 -21.09
N THR A 42 -1.93 -0.22 -20.61
CA THR A 42 -0.75 -1.03 -20.95
C THR A 42 -0.21 -1.70 -19.71
N LEU A 43 -0.01 -3.01 -19.78
CA LEU A 43 0.56 -3.80 -18.69
C LEU A 43 2.05 -3.45 -18.49
N LYS A 44 2.44 -3.19 -17.24
CA LYS A 44 3.78 -2.76 -16.81
C LYS A 44 4.31 -3.69 -15.71
N ASN A 45 4.64 -4.93 -16.06
CA ASN A 45 5.06 -5.96 -15.10
C ASN A 45 6.54 -6.33 -15.19
N ASN A 46 7.35 -5.62 -15.98
CA ASN A 46 8.78 -5.94 -16.09
C ASN A 46 9.47 -5.81 -14.72
N GLY A 47 10.03 -6.92 -14.20
CA GLY A 47 10.62 -6.98 -12.85
C GLY A 47 9.65 -7.39 -11.72
N LEU A 48 8.33 -7.44 -11.98
CA LEU A 48 7.38 -8.13 -11.11
C LEU A 48 7.37 -9.61 -11.53
N THR A 49 8.15 -10.44 -10.84
CA THR A 49 8.56 -11.76 -11.37
C THR A 49 7.73 -12.94 -10.90
N SER A 50 6.70 -12.72 -10.11
CA SER A 50 5.87 -13.80 -9.58
C SER A 50 4.81 -14.32 -10.54
N ASN A 51 4.47 -15.60 -10.38
CA ASN A 51 3.31 -16.20 -11.02
C ASN A 51 1.97 -15.76 -10.39
N PHE A 52 2.01 -15.06 -9.25
CA PHE A 52 0.86 -14.60 -8.48
C PHE A 52 0.98 -13.11 -8.13
N ILE A 53 1.17 -12.28 -9.14
CA ILE A 53 1.21 -10.83 -8.96
C ILE A 53 -0.19 -10.35 -8.56
N HIS A 54 -0.35 -9.98 -7.29
CA HIS A 54 -1.58 -9.36 -6.81
C HIS A 54 -1.22 -8.04 -6.15
N ILE A 55 -1.26 -6.97 -6.93
CA ILE A 55 -0.99 -5.61 -6.42
C ILE A 55 -2.20 -5.16 -5.62
N ILE A 56 -1.97 -4.77 -4.39
CA ILE A 56 -3.03 -4.35 -3.46
C ILE A 56 -2.96 -2.88 -3.10
N SER A 57 -1.81 -2.26 -3.29
CA SER A 57 -1.61 -0.84 -3.00
C SER A 57 -0.58 -0.24 -3.94
N LEU A 58 -0.81 1.00 -4.36
CA LEU A 58 0.11 1.85 -5.09
C LEU A 58 0.32 3.14 -4.32
N ALA A 59 1.55 3.64 -4.29
CA ALA A 59 1.89 4.93 -3.71
C ALA A 59 3.00 5.60 -4.53
N ALA A 60 3.14 6.93 -4.43
CA ALA A 60 4.22 7.67 -5.07
C ALA A 60 4.96 8.55 -4.07
N ASN A 61 6.28 8.70 -4.27
CA ASN A 61 7.12 9.65 -3.55
C ASN A 61 8.18 10.21 -4.49
N GLY A 62 8.06 11.48 -4.83
CA GLY A 62 8.86 12.08 -5.88
C GLY A 62 8.66 11.34 -7.20
N ASN A 63 9.74 10.93 -7.84
CA ASN A 63 9.70 10.19 -9.11
C ASN A 63 9.54 8.67 -8.93
N ASN A 64 9.46 8.19 -7.68
CA ASN A 64 9.35 6.77 -7.41
C ASN A 64 7.89 6.36 -7.24
N ILE A 65 7.51 5.27 -7.90
CA ILE A 65 6.23 4.60 -7.73
C ILE A 65 6.47 3.30 -6.96
N PHE A 66 5.70 3.09 -5.92
CA PHE A 66 5.75 1.88 -5.11
C PHE A 66 4.52 1.04 -5.37
N ALA A 67 4.72 -0.25 -5.57
CA ALA A 67 3.67 -1.25 -5.70
C ALA A 67 3.82 -2.30 -4.61
N VAL A 68 2.73 -2.57 -3.90
CA VAL A 68 2.68 -3.64 -2.91
C VAL A 68 2.02 -4.86 -3.52
N SER A 69 2.78 -5.94 -3.63
CA SER A 69 2.26 -7.26 -3.92
C SER A 69 1.87 -7.95 -2.62
N ARG A 70 0.69 -8.55 -2.58
CA ARG A 70 0.14 -9.19 -1.38
C ARG A 70 1.08 -10.22 -0.74
N TYR A 71 1.86 -10.94 -1.54
CA TYR A 71 2.67 -12.07 -1.09
C TYR A 71 4.16 -11.89 -1.30
N GLU A 72 4.59 -10.79 -1.93
CA GLU A 72 5.98 -10.57 -2.32
C GLU A 72 6.58 -9.28 -1.77
N GLY A 73 5.76 -8.53 -1.02
CA GLY A 73 6.19 -7.31 -0.36
C GLY A 73 6.12 -6.08 -1.28
N VAL A 74 7.14 -5.23 -1.20
CA VAL A 74 7.18 -3.91 -1.81
C VAL A 74 8.11 -3.90 -3.01
N PHE A 75 7.66 -3.33 -4.12
CA PHE A 75 8.43 -3.03 -5.32
C PHE A 75 8.49 -1.54 -5.57
N VAL A 76 9.54 -1.08 -6.22
CA VAL A 76 9.70 0.30 -6.66
C VAL A 76 10.02 0.37 -8.14
N SER A 77 9.44 1.36 -8.80
CA SER A 77 9.81 1.84 -10.13
C SER A 77 10.27 3.28 -10.03
N SER A 78 11.41 3.61 -10.66
CA SER A 78 11.91 4.97 -10.83
C SER A 78 11.84 5.48 -12.28
N ASP A 79 11.19 4.71 -13.16
CA ASP A 79 11.09 4.93 -14.60
C ASP A 79 9.64 4.93 -15.09
N SER A 80 8.72 5.44 -14.25
CA SER A 80 7.29 5.54 -14.57
C SER A 80 6.64 4.19 -14.87
N GLY A 81 7.07 3.14 -14.16
CA GLY A 81 6.49 1.80 -14.25
C GLY A 81 7.09 0.92 -15.34
N GLU A 82 8.11 1.39 -16.07
CA GLU A 82 8.73 0.58 -17.14
C GLU A 82 9.46 -0.64 -16.56
N SER A 83 10.06 -0.48 -15.38
CA SER A 83 10.66 -1.59 -14.65
C SER A 83 10.47 -1.48 -13.14
N TRP A 84 10.46 -2.63 -12.46
CA TRP A 84 10.27 -2.74 -11.02
C TRP A 84 11.40 -3.52 -10.37
N SER A 85 11.78 -3.12 -9.17
CA SER A 85 12.75 -3.83 -8.33
C SER A 85 12.22 -4.00 -6.90
N GLY A 86 12.48 -5.14 -6.28
CA GLY A 86 12.05 -5.42 -4.91
C GLY A 86 12.73 -4.51 -3.89
N ARG A 87 11.98 -4.12 -2.86
CA ARG A 87 12.41 -3.27 -1.74
C ARG A 87 11.99 -3.93 -0.42
N ASN A 88 12.58 -5.09 -0.11
CA ASN A 88 12.13 -5.97 0.97
C ASN A 88 13.18 -6.20 2.06
N GLU A 89 14.30 -5.49 2.05
CA GLU A 89 15.33 -5.59 3.09
C GLU A 89 14.73 -5.26 4.47
N GLY A 90 14.80 -6.21 5.40
CA GLY A 90 14.21 -6.06 6.75
C GLY A 90 12.71 -6.37 6.86
N LEU A 91 12.00 -6.64 5.75
CA LEU A 91 10.64 -7.20 5.82
C LEU A 91 10.72 -8.68 6.16
N LEU A 92 10.39 -9.04 7.39
CA LEU A 92 10.40 -10.43 7.86
C LEU A 92 9.18 -11.23 7.36
N HIS A 93 8.13 -10.53 6.94
CA HIS A 93 6.88 -11.10 6.44
C HIS A 93 6.53 -10.48 5.11
N SER A 94 6.25 -11.32 4.12
CA SER A 94 5.91 -10.89 2.76
C SER A 94 4.43 -10.49 2.60
N PHE A 95 3.57 -10.86 3.54
CA PHE A 95 2.17 -10.46 3.50
C PHE A 95 2.02 -9.00 3.96
N ILE A 96 2.04 -8.09 3.00
CA ILE A 96 1.75 -6.67 3.21
C ILE A 96 0.37 -6.39 2.64
N SER A 97 -0.47 -5.67 3.37
CA SER A 97 -1.85 -5.32 3.00
C SER A 97 -2.07 -3.85 2.73
N SER A 98 -1.16 -3.00 3.19
CA SER A 98 -1.24 -1.55 2.96
C SER A 98 0.14 -0.91 2.96
N LEU A 99 0.28 0.17 2.19
CA LEU A 99 1.45 1.04 2.18
C LEU A 99 0.97 2.48 2.26
N ALA A 100 1.59 3.27 3.11
CA ALA A 100 1.38 4.71 3.18
C ALA A 100 2.72 5.44 3.24
N ILE A 101 2.77 6.59 2.59
CA ILE A 101 3.88 7.52 2.67
C ILE A 101 3.37 8.72 3.46
N LEU A 102 3.92 8.88 4.67
CA LEU A 102 3.50 9.90 5.64
C LEU A 102 4.73 10.74 5.98
N ASP A 103 4.73 11.99 5.50
CA ASP A 103 5.93 12.84 5.42
C ASP A 103 7.04 12.12 4.62
N ASP A 104 8.24 12.00 5.20
CA ASP A 104 9.38 11.32 4.59
C ASP A 104 9.47 9.83 4.94
N ASN A 105 8.52 9.31 5.74
CA ASN A 105 8.54 7.92 6.18
C ASN A 105 7.51 7.08 5.42
N MET A 106 7.87 5.84 5.17
CA MET A 106 6.96 4.84 4.61
C MET A 106 6.52 3.87 5.71
N TYR A 107 5.24 3.54 5.72
CA TYR A 107 4.63 2.59 6.65
C TYR A 107 4.01 1.45 5.85
N ALA A 108 4.46 0.23 6.10
CA ALA A 108 3.89 -0.98 5.52
C ALA A 108 3.16 -1.76 6.61
N GLY A 109 1.88 -2.00 6.38
CA GLY A 109 1.02 -2.79 7.27
C GLY A 109 0.74 -4.16 6.66
N GLY A 110 0.75 -5.16 7.51
CA GLY A 110 0.45 -6.53 7.11
C GLY A 110 -0.40 -7.27 8.15
N LEU A 111 -0.25 -8.58 8.19
CA LEU A 111 -0.93 -9.43 9.15
C LEU A 111 -0.24 -9.29 10.51
N SER A 112 -0.80 -8.45 11.40
CA SER A 112 -0.29 -8.15 12.74
C SER A 112 1.11 -7.50 12.80
N TRP A 113 1.60 -6.95 11.70
CA TRP A 113 2.90 -6.30 11.62
C TRP A 113 2.79 -4.91 11.04
N VAL A 114 3.57 -4.00 11.59
CA VAL A 114 3.84 -2.68 11.01
C VAL A 114 5.34 -2.54 10.81
N TYR A 115 5.74 -2.12 9.64
CA TYR A 115 7.11 -1.77 9.32
C TYR A 115 7.20 -0.30 8.99
N ILE A 116 8.32 0.32 9.35
CA ILE A 116 8.68 1.68 8.95
C ILE A 116 9.96 1.65 8.13
N SER A 117 9.97 2.42 7.07
CA SER A 117 11.18 2.79 6.33
C SER A 117 11.38 4.29 6.40
N THR A 118 12.62 4.73 6.67
CA THR A 118 13.03 6.14 6.70
C THR A 118 14.02 6.48 5.58
N ASP A 119 14.22 5.54 4.64
CA ASP A 119 15.19 5.61 3.55
C ASP A 119 14.54 5.28 2.19
N SER A 120 13.29 5.68 2.02
CA SER A 120 12.51 5.47 0.78
C SER A 120 12.38 3.99 0.39
N GLY A 121 12.17 3.13 1.37
CA GLY A 121 11.94 1.71 1.18
C GLY A 121 13.19 0.89 0.94
N LEU A 122 14.40 1.45 1.07
CA LEU A 122 15.64 0.70 0.93
C LEU A 122 15.76 -0.35 2.03
N SER A 123 15.38 0.01 3.26
CA SER A 123 15.31 -0.91 4.38
C SER A 123 14.06 -0.68 5.23
N TRP A 124 13.63 -1.71 5.94
CA TRP A 124 12.46 -1.70 6.79
C TRP A 124 12.79 -2.18 8.19
N THR A 125 12.24 -1.50 9.17
CA THR A 125 12.32 -1.88 10.58
C THR A 125 10.94 -2.27 11.08
N GLY A 126 10.81 -3.47 11.62
CA GLY A 126 9.57 -3.93 12.26
C GLY A 126 9.33 -3.16 13.56
N LEU A 127 8.11 -2.65 13.73
CA LEU A 127 7.68 -1.99 14.95
C LEU A 127 7.17 -3.04 15.93
N SER A 128 7.69 -3.03 17.15
CA SER A 128 7.27 -3.91 18.25
C SER A 128 6.20 -3.23 19.11
N ASN A 129 5.63 -3.98 20.07
CA ASN A 129 4.63 -3.50 21.02
C ASN A 129 3.30 -3.08 20.37
N LEU A 130 2.89 -3.82 19.37
CA LEU A 130 1.59 -3.63 18.75
C LEU A 130 0.48 -4.22 19.64
N PRO A 131 -0.65 -3.51 19.83
CA PRO A 131 -1.72 -3.94 20.74
C PRO A 131 -2.62 -5.03 20.15
N TRP A 132 -2.28 -5.51 18.95
CA TRP A 132 -3.04 -6.55 18.26
C TRP A 132 -2.24 -7.84 18.15
N SER A 133 -2.95 -8.96 18.00
CA SER A 133 -2.37 -10.30 17.94
C SER A 133 -3.15 -11.18 16.96
N GLY A 134 -2.46 -12.17 16.41
CA GLY A 134 -3.07 -13.16 15.54
C GLY A 134 -3.28 -12.68 14.10
N ALA A 135 -4.52 -12.59 13.63
CA ALA A 135 -4.85 -12.30 12.23
C ALA A 135 -5.36 -10.88 12.02
N ASP A 136 -4.80 -9.88 12.72
CA ASP A 136 -5.23 -8.50 12.57
C ASP A 136 -4.60 -7.90 11.31
N ILE A 137 -5.45 -7.49 10.37
CA ILE A 137 -5.05 -6.93 9.07
C ILE A 137 -5.07 -5.41 9.16
N ILE A 138 -3.95 -4.77 8.81
CA ILE A 138 -3.88 -3.33 8.70
C ILE A 138 -4.23 -2.94 7.27
N SER A 139 -5.40 -2.34 7.08
CA SER A 139 -5.95 -2.05 5.75
C SER A 139 -5.55 -0.68 5.23
N VAL A 140 -5.30 0.27 6.13
CA VAL A 140 -5.02 1.66 5.76
C VAL A 140 -4.28 2.41 6.86
N PHE A 141 -3.42 3.34 6.46
CA PHE A 141 -2.86 4.36 7.35
C PHE A 141 -3.30 5.74 6.90
N LEU A 142 -3.50 6.63 7.86
CA LEU A 142 -3.81 8.03 7.65
C LEU A 142 -3.05 8.87 8.68
N LYS A 143 -2.55 10.04 8.25
CA LYS A 143 -1.91 10.99 9.16
C LYS A 143 -2.74 12.26 9.27
N ILE A 144 -2.97 12.72 10.50
CA ILE A 144 -3.56 14.03 10.82
C ILE A 144 -2.60 14.72 11.80
N GLU A 145 -1.99 15.80 11.38
CA GLU A 145 -0.94 16.50 12.14
C GLU A 145 0.19 15.53 12.54
N ASN A 146 0.42 15.31 13.84
CA ASN A 146 1.42 14.38 14.36
C ASN A 146 0.88 12.99 14.68
N ASN A 147 -0.41 12.77 14.44
CA ASN A 147 -1.08 11.52 14.75
C ASN A 147 -1.16 10.61 13.53
N ILE A 148 -0.83 9.33 13.71
CA ILE A 148 -1.00 8.30 12.70
C ILE A 148 -2.15 7.41 13.13
N PHE A 149 -3.11 7.23 12.23
CA PHE A 149 -4.22 6.31 12.40
C PHE A 149 -4.00 5.08 11.54
N ALA A 150 -4.26 3.91 12.12
CA ALA A 150 -4.28 2.64 11.41
C ALA A 150 -5.71 2.08 11.45
N GLY A 151 -6.32 1.91 10.30
CA GLY A 151 -7.58 1.20 10.14
C GLY A 151 -7.30 -0.30 9.99
N THR A 152 -7.97 -1.09 10.81
CA THR A 152 -7.76 -2.54 10.86
C THR A 152 -9.11 -3.29 10.85
N ASN A 153 -9.07 -4.61 10.75
CA ASN A 153 -10.26 -5.45 10.95
C ASN A 153 -10.73 -5.51 12.43
N LYS A 154 -10.05 -4.80 13.35
CA LYS A 154 -10.38 -4.72 14.79
C LYS A 154 -10.65 -3.31 15.30
N GLY A 155 -10.76 -2.34 14.40
CA GLY A 155 -11.03 -0.95 14.75
C GLY A 155 -9.97 0.00 14.22
N ILE A 156 -9.99 1.20 14.77
CA ILE A 156 -9.03 2.26 14.47
C ILE A 156 -8.03 2.36 15.62
N PHE A 157 -6.76 2.34 15.31
CA PHE A 157 -5.70 2.58 16.27
C PHE A 157 -5.02 3.92 15.98
N LEU A 158 -4.61 4.60 17.05
CA LEU A 158 -3.90 5.87 17.02
C LEU A 158 -2.50 5.70 17.58
N SER A 159 -1.53 6.21 16.86
CA SER A 159 -0.16 6.45 17.34
C SER A 159 0.16 7.92 17.29
N ASN A 160 0.81 8.47 18.34
CA ASN A 160 1.35 9.82 18.42
C ASN A 160 2.89 9.84 18.54
N ASP A 161 3.52 8.68 18.37
CA ASP A 161 4.95 8.45 18.52
C ASP A 161 5.60 7.78 17.29
N LYS A 162 5.06 8.10 16.10
CA LYS A 162 5.52 7.56 14.80
C LYS A 162 5.37 6.04 14.68
N GLY A 163 4.32 5.48 15.26
CA GLY A 163 3.99 4.06 15.16
C GLY A 163 4.68 3.16 16.20
N LYS A 164 5.44 3.73 17.17
CA LYS A 164 6.11 2.93 18.20
C LYS A 164 5.12 2.31 19.20
N SER A 165 4.01 3.01 19.46
CA SER A 165 2.89 2.50 20.25
C SER A 165 1.55 2.89 19.65
N TRP A 166 0.51 2.11 19.96
CA TRP A 166 -0.82 2.29 19.40
C TRP A 166 -1.89 2.15 20.47
N VAL A 167 -2.92 2.97 20.39
CA VAL A 167 -4.07 2.96 21.30
C VAL A 167 -5.34 2.81 20.47
N LEU A 168 -6.21 1.87 20.87
CA LEU A 168 -7.52 1.64 20.22
C LEU A 168 -8.42 2.88 20.36
N LYS A 169 -9.05 3.28 19.26
CA LYS A 169 -9.94 4.44 19.12
C LYS A 169 -11.21 4.07 18.35
N ASP A 170 -11.92 3.07 18.82
CA ASP A 170 -13.13 2.53 18.17
C ASP A 170 -14.43 2.87 18.90
N ASN A 171 -14.39 3.69 19.94
CA ASN A 171 -15.57 4.04 20.73
C ASN A 171 -16.67 4.65 19.84
N GLY A 172 -17.83 3.98 19.81
CA GLY A 172 -18.96 4.36 18.97
C GLY A 172 -19.00 3.67 17.59
N LEU A 173 -17.96 2.91 17.21
CA LEU A 173 -18.01 2.08 16.02
C LEU A 173 -18.82 0.81 16.29
N THR A 174 -19.86 0.59 15.50
CA THR A 174 -20.68 -0.65 15.58
C THR A 174 -20.08 -1.78 14.75
N ASN A 175 -19.22 -1.46 13.78
CA ASN A 175 -18.43 -2.40 12.97
C ASN A 175 -16.97 -1.97 13.03
N THR A 176 -16.11 -2.87 13.49
CA THR A 176 -14.69 -2.60 13.66
C THR A 176 -13.83 -2.89 12.41
N ASN A 177 -14.42 -3.44 11.34
CA ASN A 177 -13.70 -3.69 10.11
C ASN A 177 -13.54 -2.40 9.29
N VAL A 178 -12.40 -1.73 9.44
CA VAL A 178 -12.10 -0.46 8.80
C VAL A 178 -11.28 -0.71 7.53
N LEU A 179 -11.87 -0.42 6.38
CA LEU A 179 -11.26 -0.65 5.07
C LEU A 179 -10.61 0.61 4.48
N SER A 180 -11.08 1.79 4.87
CA SER A 180 -10.60 3.07 4.35
C SER A 180 -10.75 4.17 5.41
N LEU A 181 -9.85 5.14 5.36
CA LEU A 181 -9.89 6.38 6.13
C LEU A 181 -9.70 7.55 5.15
N LEU A 182 -10.38 8.67 5.42
CA LEU A 182 -10.32 9.89 4.60
C LEU A 182 -10.30 11.11 5.52
N ILE A 183 -9.59 12.17 5.11
CA ILE A 183 -9.60 13.52 5.70
C ILE A 183 -10.55 14.41 4.90
#